data_d502fb0d440c91a1cf6b78504bac8adb
#
_entry.id   d502fb0d440c91a1cf6b78504bac8adb
#
_cell.length_a   1.000
_cell.length_b   1.000
_cell.length_c   1.000
_cell.angle_alpha   90.00
_cell.angle_beta   90.00
_cell.angle_gamma   90.00
#
_symmetry.space_group_name_H-M   'P 1'
#
loop_
_entity.id
_entity.type
_entity.pdbx_description
1 polymer ?
#
loop_
_entity_poly.entity_id
_entity_poly.type
_entity_poly.pdbx_seq_one_letter_code
_entity_poly.pdbx_strand_id
1 'polypeptide(L)'
;NTATRTNINSFSPFGVGQVGQVLPVNFGTVKATQQSSGIKVEWSNLTELDVVNYSIERSADGRNFTTIGTENARLNNGGKAEYSFVDANPFSGVNFYRIRSLELGGKTRYSIIVRVDTRGGITQLVLYPNPVTGGQLSYQATNLAKGQYAIRIFNSAGQQVYVQALNHNGGSITEAIPLPLAKAGIYVLQLNSADLNLSRTFVIQ
;
A
#
# COMPACT_ATOMS: atom_id res chain seq x y z
N ASN A 1 -4.16 86.08 -16.72
CA ASN A 1 -3.54 84.76 -17.13
C ASN A 1 -4.36 83.61 -16.54
N THR A 2 -5.28 83.12 -17.33
CA THR A 2 -6.14 82.00 -17.01
C THR A 2 -5.47 80.73 -17.58
N ALA A 3 -4.95 79.85 -16.75
CA ALA A 3 -4.48 78.61 -17.15
C ALA A 3 -5.67 77.64 -17.28
N THR A 4 -5.99 77.25 -18.52
CA THR A 4 -7.03 76.30 -18.84
C THR A 4 -6.40 74.88 -18.60
N ARG A 5 -6.89 74.13 -17.60
CA ARG A 5 -6.61 72.72 -17.44
C ARG A 5 -7.35 71.94 -18.48
N THR A 6 -6.65 71.39 -19.41
CA THR A 6 -7.18 70.40 -20.34
C THR A 6 -7.56 69.13 -19.59
N ASN A 7 -8.76 68.66 -19.88
CA ASN A 7 -9.30 67.38 -19.33
C ASN A 7 -8.31 66.24 -19.48
N ILE A 8 -7.94 65.65 -18.33
CA ILE A 8 -7.27 64.34 -18.31
C ILE A 8 -8.37 63.28 -18.47
N ASN A 9 -8.62 62.88 -19.70
CA ASN A 9 -9.57 61.81 -20.06
C ASN A 9 -8.89 60.44 -20.08
N SER A 10 -8.07 60.15 -19.11
CA SER A 10 -7.57 58.79 -18.96
C SER A 10 -7.30 58.53 -17.49
N PHE A 11 -8.35 58.20 -16.79
CA PHE A 11 -8.18 57.30 -15.68
C PHE A 11 -7.89 55.95 -16.25
N SER A 12 -6.65 55.49 -16.14
CA SER A 12 -6.40 54.04 -16.19
C SER A 12 -7.41 53.40 -15.23
N PRO A 13 -8.21 52.43 -15.66
CA PRO A 13 -9.02 51.74 -14.70
C PRO A 13 -8.03 51.20 -13.67
N PHE A 14 -8.07 51.73 -12.45
CA PHE A 14 -7.56 50.97 -11.33
C PHE A 14 -8.35 49.67 -11.40
N GLY A 15 -7.76 48.66 -11.99
CA GLY A 15 -8.24 47.32 -11.82
C GLY A 15 -8.24 47.11 -10.33
N VAL A 16 -9.42 47.11 -9.73
CA VAL A 16 -9.61 46.43 -8.46
C VAL A 16 -9.16 45.04 -8.81
N GLY A 17 -7.88 44.72 -8.48
CA GLY A 17 -7.39 43.37 -8.60
C GLY A 17 -8.41 42.56 -7.83
N GLN A 18 -9.14 41.68 -8.51
CA GLN A 18 -9.90 40.68 -7.84
C GLN A 18 -8.93 40.11 -6.81
N VAL A 19 -9.31 40.24 -5.54
CA VAL A 19 -8.60 39.58 -4.44
C VAL A 19 -8.32 38.18 -4.98
N GLY A 20 -7.04 37.90 -5.25
CA GLY A 20 -6.64 36.80 -6.10
C GLY A 20 -7.45 35.57 -5.75
N GLN A 21 -8.10 34.97 -6.73
CA GLN A 21 -8.69 33.67 -6.50
C GLN A 21 -7.55 32.80 -5.98
N VAL A 22 -7.58 32.58 -4.67
CA VAL A 22 -6.64 31.65 -4.04
C VAL A 22 -6.78 30.36 -4.81
N LEU A 23 -5.78 30.03 -5.62
CA LEU A 23 -5.79 28.78 -6.35
C LEU A 23 -5.69 27.69 -5.28
N PRO A 24 -6.78 26.93 -5.07
CA PRO A 24 -6.78 25.92 -4.03
C PRO A 24 -5.67 24.91 -4.29
N VAL A 25 -5.21 24.25 -3.23
CA VAL A 25 -4.28 23.13 -3.37
C VAL A 25 -4.75 22.20 -4.48
N ASN A 26 -3.90 22.00 -5.46
CA ASN A 26 -4.10 21.04 -6.51
C ASN A 26 -3.09 19.89 -6.31
N PHE A 27 -3.59 18.74 -5.84
CA PHE A 27 -2.76 17.55 -5.69
C PHE A 27 -2.28 17.08 -7.08
N GLY A 28 -0.99 16.83 -7.17
CA GLY A 28 -0.38 16.19 -8.32
C GLY A 28 -0.38 14.67 -8.14
N THR A 29 0.81 14.06 -8.11
CA THR A 29 0.98 12.62 -7.92
C THR A 29 0.77 12.25 -6.46
N VAL A 30 0.09 11.12 -6.21
CA VAL A 30 0.05 10.46 -4.90
C VAL A 30 0.45 9.01 -5.12
N LYS A 31 1.38 8.50 -4.33
CA LYS A 31 1.93 7.16 -4.45
C LYS A 31 2.18 6.56 -3.08
N ALA A 32 1.92 5.27 -2.93
CA ALA A 32 2.30 4.51 -1.75
C ALA A 32 3.07 3.27 -2.18
N THR A 33 4.22 3.02 -1.56
CA THR A 33 5.13 1.93 -1.93
C THR A 33 5.58 1.19 -0.69
N GLN A 34 5.47 -0.13 -0.71
CA GLN A 34 5.98 -0.98 0.36
C GLN A 34 7.52 -0.95 0.37
N GLN A 35 8.09 -0.78 1.55
CA GLN A 35 9.52 -0.83 1.82
C GLN A 35 9.78 -1.76 3.01
N SER A 36 11.05 -2.08 3.28
CA SER A 36 11.44 -2.86 4.46
C SER A 36 11.07 -2.21 5.79
N SER A 37 10.98 -0.87 5.82
CA SER A 37 10.65 -0.07 7.02
C SER A 37 9.15 0.24 7.16
N GLY A 38 8.29 -0.27 6.27
CA GLY A 38 6.86 0.03 6.27
C GLY A 38 6.34 0.44 4.90
N ILE A 39 5.36 1.35 4.85
CA ILE A 39 4.84 1.89 3.60
C ILE A 39 5.23 3.36 3.48
N LYS A 40 6.00 3.70 2.44
CA LYS A 40 6.31 5.08 2.08
C LYS A 40 5.17 5.67 1.27
N VAL A 41 4.55 6.74 1.78
CA VAL A 41 3.55 7.54 1.08
C VAL A 41 4.21 8.81 0.58
N GLU A 42 4.11 9.08 -0.71
CA GLU A 42 4.69 10.23 -1.38
C GLU A 42 3.58 10.99 -2.10
N TRP A 43 3.60 12.32 -2.02
CA TRP A 43 2.67 13.16 -2.78
C TRP A 43 3.34 14.44 -3.23
N SER A 44 2.77 15.02 -4.27
CA SER A 44 3.14 16.34 -4.76
C SER A 44 1.92 17.21 -4.89
N ASN A 45 2.13 18.51 -4.76
CA ASN A 45 1.15 19.53 -5.13
C ASN A 45 1.64 20.24 -6.39
N LEU A 46 0.76 20.54 -7.30
CA LEU A 46 1.04 21.39 -8.45
C LEU A 46 1.11 22.86 -8.02
N THR A 47 0.29 23.22 -7.02
CA THR A 47 0.26 24.55 -6.38
C THR A 47 0.10 24.36 -4.87
N GLU A 48 0.88 25.14 -4.10
CA GLU A 48 0.74 25.19 -2.65
C GLU A 48 0.65 26.65 -2.23
N LEU A 49 -0.55 27.06 -1.84
CA LEU A 49 -0.85 28.40 -1.34
C LEU A 49 -1.89 28.31 -0.23
N ASP A 50 -1.67 29.06 0.84
CA ASP A 50 -2.57 29.11 2.01
C ASP A 50 -2.85 27.75 2.67
N VAL A 51 -1.91 26.81 2.58
CA VAL A 51 -2.01 25.51 3.25
C VAL A 51 -1.40 25.59 4.63
N VAL A 52 -2.12 25.12 5.63
CA VAL A 52 -1.63 25.00 7.01
C VAL A 52 -0.84 23.71 7.16
N ASN A 53 -1.46 22.57 6.85
CA ASN A 53 -0.83 21.26 6.97
C ASN A 53 -1.52 20.21 6.08
N TYR A 54 -0.89 19.04 6.02
CA TYR A 54 -1.38 17.82 5.40
C TYR A 54 -1.53 16.75 6.47
N SER A 55 -2.70 16.13 6.55
CA SER A 55 -2.89 14.91 7.32
C SER A 55 -2.73 13.70 6.40
N ILE A 56 -1.88 12.76 6.78
CA ILE A 56 -1.77 11.47 6.13
C ILE A 56 -2.78 10.55 6.78
N GLU A 57 -3.72 10.05 6.00
CA GLU A 57 -4.81 9.24 6.50
C GLU A 57 -4.73 7.82 5.93
N ARG A 58 -4.92 6.82 6.79
CA ARG A 58 -4.91 5.38 6.46
C ARG A 58 -6.27 4.76 6.74
N SER A 59 -6.61 3.75 5.93
CA SER A 59 -7.81 2.93 6.07
C SER A 59 -7.54 1.47 5.71
N ALA A 60 -8.24 0.54 6.35
CA ALA A 60 -8.23 -0.87 6.00
C ALA A 60 -9.27 -1.22 4.92
N ASP A 61 -10.33 -0.43 4.78
CA ASP A 61 -11.50 -0.70 3.94
C ASP A 61 -11.70 0.31 2.79
N GLY A 62 -10.86 1.36 2.73
CA GLY A 62 -10.96 2.46 1.77
C GLY A 62 -12.13 3.42 2.02
N ARG A 63 -12.82 3.30 3.15
CA ARG A 63 -13.98 4.12 3.54
C ARG A 63 -13.73 4.87 4.85
N ASN A 64 -13.32 4.14 5.88
CA ASN A 64 -13.07 4.67 7.21
C ASN A 64 -11.59 5.01 7.37
N PHE A 65 -11.26 6.29 7.35
CA PHE A 65 -9.89 6.79 7.40
C PHE A 65 -9.55 7.37 8.76
N THR A 66 -8.33 7.06 9.25
CA THR A 66 -7.72 7.60 10.46
C THR A 66 -6.45 8.35 10.12
N THR A 67 -6.22 9.50 10.73
CA THR A 67 -4.96 10.25 10.60
C THR A 67 -3.84 9.48 11.32
N ILE A 68 -2.75 9.20 10.61
CA ILE A 68 -1.57 8.50 11.13
C ILE A 68 -0.33 9.39 11.20
N GLY A 69 -0.40 10.58 10.64
CA GLY A 69 0.67 11.57 10.66
C GLY A 69 0.22 12.91 10.08
N THR A 70 1.05 13.93 10.31
CA THR A 70 0.79 15.29 9.83
C THR A 70 2.11 15.90 9.35
N GLU A 71 2.09 16.60 8.21
CA GLU A 71 3.20 17.36 7.65
C GLU A 71 2.79 18.82 7.47
N ASN A 72 3.64 19.76 7.87
CA ASN A 72 3.39 21.18 7.65
C ASN A 72 3.64 21.56 6.19
N ALA A 73 2.92 22.55 5.69
CA ALA A 73 3.19 23.12 4.39
C ALA A 73 4.63 23.70 4.34
N ARG A 74 5.35 23.48 3.23
CA ARG A 74 6.78 23.81 3.11
C ARG A 74 7.02 25.10 2.35
N LEU A 75 6.28 25.35 1.28
CA LEU A 75 6.57 26.45 0.37
C LEU A 75 5.53 27.58 0.50
N ASN A 76 4.25 27.28 0.40
CA ASN A 76 3.12 28.22 0.51
C ASN A 76 3.23 29.48 -0.37
N ASN A 77 3.96 29.39 -1.48
CA ASN A 77 4.24 30.48 -2.42
C ASN A 77 3.57 30.30 -3.78
N GLY A 78 2.64 29.34 -3.88
CA GLY A 78 1.96 28.98 -5.13
C GLY A 78 2.75 28.00 -6.02
N GLY A 79 3.95 27.61 -5.63
CA GLY A 79 4.79 26.68 -6.37
C GLY A 79 4.48 25.20 -6.09
N LYS A 80 5.17 24.33 -6.84
CA LYS A 80 5.11 22.88 -6.65
C LYS A 80 5.84 22.47 -5.37
N ALA A 81 5.22 21.62 -4.56
CA ALA A 81 5.83 21.04 -3.37
C ALA A 81 5.76 19.51 -3.39
N GLU A 82 6.76 18.85 -2.80
CA GLU A 82 6.86 17.39 -2.72
C GLU A 82 7.06 16.96 -1.26
N TYR A 83 6.40 15.87 -0.90
CA TYR A 83 6.32 15.35 0.46
C TYR A 83 6.48 13.85 0.49
N SER A 84 6.92 13.34 1.64
CA SER A 84 6.94 11.91 1.91
C SER A 84 6.73 11.64 3.40
N PHE A 85 6.04 10.56 3.69
CA PHE A 85 5.78 10.05 5.04
C PHE A 85 5.98 8.53 5.05
N VAL A 86 6.50 7.97 6.13
CA VAL A 86 6.65 6.52 6.28
C VAL A 86 5.70 6.04 7.37
N ASP A 87 4.73 5.22 6.98
CA ASP A 87 3.91 4.44 7.90
C ASP A 87 4.71 3.20 8.33
N ALA A 88 5.30 3.28 9.52
CA ALA A 88 6.12 2.18 10.06
C ALA A 88 5.29 0.99 10.58
N ASN A 89 3.98 1.18 10.78
CA ASN A 89 3.08 0.14 11.34
C ASN A 89 1.82 -0.03 10.47
N PRO A 90 1.95 -0.38 9.18
CA PRO A 90 0.79 -0.60 8.33
C PRO A 90 -0.02 -1.82 8.80
N PHE A 91 -1.29 -1.88 8.42
CA PHE A 91 -2.08 -3.08 8.64
C PHE A 91 -1.50 -4.25 7.84
N SER A 92 -1.61 -5.45 8.37
CA SER A 92 -1.38 -6.65 7.57
C SER A 92 -2.42 -6.74 6.45
N GLY A 93 -1.96 -6.88 5.21
CA GLY A 93 -2.85 -6.94 4.04
C GLY A 93 -3.05 -5.59 3.36
N VAL A 94 -4.30 -5.29 3.01
CA VAL A 94 -4.61 -4.11 2.20
C VAL A 94 -4.63 -2.86 3.06
N ASN A 95 -3.91 -1.85 2.60
CA ASN A 95 -3.89 -0.51 3.16
C ASN A 95 -4.29 0.49 2.08
N PHE A 96 -5.14 1.44 2.45
CA PHE A 96 -5.52 2.57 1.63
C PHE A 96 -5.00 3.85 2.27
N TYR A 97 -4.45 4.75 1.47
CA TYR A 97 -3.96 6.05 1.92
C TYR A 97 -4.57 7.17 1.11
N ARG A 98 -4.79 8.29 1.77
CA ARG A 98 -5.10 9.58 1.15
C ARG A 98 -4.47 10.70 1.93
N ILE A 99 -4.31 11.84 1.29
CA ILE A 99 -3.82 13.08 1.91
C ILE A 99 -4.99 14.03 2.04
N ARG A 100 -5.13 14.62 3.22
CA ARG A 100 -6.08 15.70 3.49
C ARG A 100 -5.29 16.98 3.73
N SER A 101 -5.46 18.01 2.90
CA SER A 101 -4.96 19.36 3.19
C SER A 101 -5.93 20.10 4.10
N LEU A 102 -5.38 20.89 5.00
CA LEU A 102 -6.08 21.94 5.74
C LEU A 102 -5.56 23.28 5.22
N GLU A 103 -6.45 24.11 4.66
CA GLU A 103 -6.15 25.44 4.15
C GLU A 103 -6.51 26.51 5.20
N LEU A 104 -5.92 27.70 5.06
CA LEU A 104 -6.33 28.88 5.84
C LEU A 104 -7.84 29.09 5.67
N GLY A 105 -8.52 29.42 6.75
CA GLY A 105 -9.98 29.52 6.78
C GLY A 105 -10.72 28.19 6.98
N GLY A 106 -9.99 27.08 7.24
CA GLY A 106 -10.56 25.81 7.67
C GLY A 106 -11.08 24.92 6.53
N LYS A 107 -10.86 25.30 5.27
CA LYS A 107 -11.21 24.45 4.11
C LYS A 107 -10.33 23.22 4.07
N THR A 108 -10.90 22.11 3.65
CA THR A 108 -10.17 20.83 3.48
C THR A 108 -10.36 20.28 2.08
N ARG A 109 -9.30 19.63 1.56
CA ARG A 109 -9.33 18.89 0.30
C ARG A 109 -8.68 17.54 0.47
N TYR A 110 -9.07 16.61 -0.36
CA TYR A 110 -8.55 15.25 -0.35
C TYR A 110 -7.88 14.93 -1.68
N SER A 111 -6.80 14.18 -1.59
CA SER A 111 -6.19 13.56 -2.74
C SER A 111 -7.01 12.37 -3.23
N ILE A 112 -6.58 11.78 -4.33
CA ILE A 112 -6.99 10.42 -4.70
C ILE A 112 -6.59 9.43 -3.61
N ILE A 113 -7.31 8.32 -3.53
CA ILE A 113 -6.98 7.19 -2.66
C ILE A 113 -6.01 6.27 -3.41
N VAL A 114 -4.90 5.90 -2.76
CA VAL A 114 -3.96 4.90 -3.27
C VAL A 114 -4.02 3.65 -2.41
N ARG A 115 -3.85 2.49 -3.05
CA ARG A 115 -3.95 1.16 -2.41
C ARG A 115 -2.59 0.47 -2.46
N VAL A 116 -2.17 -0.11 -1.33
CA VAL A 116 -1.02 -1.01 -1.22
C VAL A 116 -1.46 -2.28 -0.53
N ASP A 117 -1.03 -3.42 -1.04
CA ASP A 117 -1.22 -4.71 -0.38
C ASP A 117 0.13 -5.15 0.18
N THR A 118 0.25 -5.16 1.50
CA THR A 118 1.49 -5.55 2.19
C THR A 118 1.76 -7.05 2.16
N ARG A 119 0.77 -7.84 1.72
CA ARG A 119 0.97 -9.27 1.49
C ARG A 119 1.94 -9.55 0.34
N GLY A 120 2.42 -8.51 -0.32
CA GLY A 120 3.46 -8.51 -1.36
C GLY A 120 3.26 -9.59 -2.39
N GLY A 121 2.87 -9.26 -3.62
CA GLY A 121 2.69 -10.23 -4.70
C GLY A 121 1.65 -11.33 -4.42
N ILE A 122 1.31 -12.12 -5.42
CA ILE A 122 0.48 -13.31 -5.24
C ILE A 122 1.29 -14.33 -4.43
N THR A 123 0.81 -14.71 -3.25
CA THR A 123 1.40 -15.83 -2.51
C THR A 123 1.30 -17.08 -3.37
N GLN A 124 2.44 -17.65 -3.70
CA GLN A 124 2.52 -18.84 -4.54
C GLN A 124 3.06 -20.01 -3.73
N LEU A 125 2.53 -21.18 -4.00
CA LEU A 125 3.01 -22.45 -3.47
C LEU A 125 3.39 -23.35 -4.65
N VAL A 126 4.66 -23.74 -4.71
CA VAL A 126 5.20 -24.63 -5.75
C VAL A 126 5.75 -25.87 -5.08
N LEU A 127 5.54 -27.04 -5.69
CA LEU A 127 6.02 -28.34 -5.21
C LEU A 127 6.98 -28.94 -6.23
N TYR A 128 8.08 -29.52 -5.74
CA TYR A 128 9.05 -30.22 -6.58
C TYR A 128 9.87 -31.27 -5.81
N PRO A 129 10.33 -32.34 -6.44
CA PRO A 129 9.88 -32.76 -7.76
C PRO A 129 8.41 -33.19 -7.73
N ASN A 130 7.75 -33.12 -8.86
CA ASN A 130 6.42 -33.70 -9.05
C ASN A 130 6.38 -34.37 -10.43
N PRO A 131 6.37 -35.71 -10.51
CA PRO A 131 6.21 -36.69 -9.42
C PRO A 131 7.39 -36.73 -8.43
N VAL A 132 7.07 -37.12 -7.20
CA VAL A 132 8.06 -37.36 -6.15
C VAL A 132 8.65 -38.76 -6.35
N THR A 133 9.97 -38.78 -6.51
CA THR A 133 10.78 -40.02 -6.55
C THR A 133 11.83 -39.90 -5.44
N GLY A 134 12.02 -40.94 -4.64
CA GLY A 134 13.05 -40.93 -3.58
C GLY A 134 12.56 -40.45 -2.20
N GLY A 135 11.24 -40.37 -1.99
CA GLY A 135 10.67 -40.16 -0.64
C GLY A 135 10.86 -38.76 -0.03
N GLN A 136 11.14 -37.76 -0.85
CA GLN A 136 11.27 -36.36 -0.39
C GLN A 136 10.53 -35.41 -1.33
N LEU A 137 9.69 -34.54 -0.74
CA LEU A 137 9.00 -33.47 -1.42
C LEU A 137 9.55 -32.12 -0.94
N SER A 138 9.93 -31.26 -1.86
CA SER A 138 10.24 -29.87 -1.53
C SER A 138 9.06 -28.97 -1.88
N TYR A 139 8.80 -27.97 -1.03
CA TYR A 139 7.88 -26.91 -1.35
C TYR A 139 8.58 -25.55 -1.29
N GLN A 140 8.15 -24.65 -2.14
CA GLN A 140 8.50 -23.24 -2.09
C GLN A 140 7.23 -22.42 -1.93
N ALA A 141 7.18 -21.60 -0.90
CA ALA A 141 6.12 -20.60 -0.73
C ALA A 141 6.73 -19.21 -0.81
N THR A 142 6.14 -18.33 -1.63
CA THR A 142 6.62 -16.97 -1.84
C THR A 142 5.59 -15.96 -1.33
N ASN A 143 6.07 -14.79 -0.92
CA ASN A 143 5.23 -13.68 -0.43
C ASN A 143 4.32 -14.05 0.74
N LEU A 144 4.81 -14.90 1.65
CA LEU A 144 4.12 -15.17 2.91
C LEU A 144 4.20 -13.95 3.82
N ALA A 145 3.10 -13.59 4.48
CA ALA A 145 3.12 -12.63 5.57
C ALA A 145 3.87 -13.20 6.78
N LYS A 146 4.32 -12.35 7.68
CA LYS A 146 4.79 -12.82 8.99
C LYS A 146 3.61 -13.43 9.76
N GLY A 147 3.77 -14.64 10.26
CA GLY A 147 2.70 -15.33 10.98
C GLY A 147 2.97 -16.81 11.25
N GLN A 148 1.94 -17.46 11.77
CA GLN A 148 1.93 -18.90 12.01
C GLN A 148 1.16 -19.59 10.91
N TYR A 149 1.74 -20.66 10.38
CA TYR A 149 1.19 -21.50 9.32
C TYR A 149 1.17 -22.96 9.76
N ALA A 150 0.26 -23.73 9.17
CA ALA A 150 0.26 -25.17 9.25
C ALA A 150 0.44 -25.75 7.85
N ILE A 151 1.41 -26.66 7.72
CA ILE A 151 1.61 -27.47 6.53
C ILE A 151 0.98 -28.82 6.81
N ARG A 152 0.08 -29.27 5.93
CA ARG A 152 -0.58 -30.56 6.04
C ARG A 152 -0.52 -31.30 4.70
N ILE A 153 -0.36 -32.61 4.75
CA ILE A 153 -0.46 -33.45 3.55
C ILE A 153 -1.57 -34.47 3.78
N PHE A 154 -2.41 -34.62 2.78
CA PHE A 154 -3.50 -35.56 2.75
C PHE A 154 -3.31 -36.54 1.59
N ASN A 155 -3.67 -37.81 1.81
CA ASN A 155 -3.75 -38.78 0.73
C ASN A 155 -5.08 -38.68 -0.03
N SER A 156 -5.28 -39.50 -1.05
CA SER A 156 -6.50 -39.53 -1.87
C SER A 156 -7.77 -39.92 -1.11
N ALA A 157 -7.65 -40.57 0.06
CA ALA A 157 -8.74 -40.92 0.95
C ALA A 157 -9.09 -39.76 1.94
N GLY A 158 -8.39 -38.61 1.84
CA GLY A 158 -8.57 -37.47 2.75
C GLY A 158 -7.91 -37.64 4.12
N GLN A 159 -7.14 -38.69 4.33
CA GLN A 159 -6.42 -38.91 5.59
C GLN A 159 -5.18 -38.02 5.65
N GLN A 160 -4.98 -37.33 6.77
CA GLN A 160 -3.78 -36.53 7.02
C GLN A 160 -2.59 -37.46 7.29
N VAL A 161 -1.57 -37.38 6.44
CA VAL A 161 -0.35 -38.19 6.55
C VAL A 161 0.86 -37.41 7.04
N TYR A 162 0.76 -36.09 7.06
CA TYR A 162 1.80 -35.18 7.56
C TYR A 162 1.21 -33.91 8.12
N VAL A 163 1.83 -33.37 9.17
CA VAL A 163 1.52 -32.06 9.73
C VAL A 163 2.78 -31.42 10.32
N GLN A 164 2.96 -30.14 10.06
CA GLN A 164 4.04 -29.33 10.61
C GLN A 164 3.52 -27.92 10.90
N ALA A 165 3.88 -27.36 12.05
CA ALA A 165 3.69 -25.96 12.35
C ALA A 165 4.90 -25.16 11.83
N LEU A 166 4.66 -24.02 11.20
CA LEU A 166 5.68 -23.13 10.66
C LEU A 166 5.48 -21.73 11.23
N ASN A 167 6.48 -21.23 11.94
CA ASN A 167 6.57 -19.81 12.32
C ASN A 167 7.41 -19.09 11.27
N HIS A 168 6.81 -18.17 10.52
CA HIS A 168 7.45 -17.48 9.42
C HIS A 168 7.56 -15.97 9.66
N ASN A 169 8.73 -15.39 9.34
CA ASN A 169 9.01 -13.97 9.56
C ASN A 169 8.61 -13.06 8.38
N GLY A 170 7.96 -13.62 7.35
CA GLY A 170 7.60 -12.93 6.12
C GLY A 170 8.61 -13.20 4.97
N GLY A 171 8.14 -13.07 3.72
CA GLY A 171 8.95 -13.31 2.53
C GLY A 171 8.76 -14.71 1.93
N SER A 172 9.84 -15.35 1.51
CA SER A 172 9.81 -16.67 0.86
C SER A 172 10.47 -17.74 1.71
N ILE A 173 9.96 -18.95 1.63
CA ILE A 173 10.53 -20.13 2.27
C ILE A 173 10.61 -21.28 1.27
N THR A 174 11.67 -22.06 1.39
CA THR A 174 11.83 -23.35 0.71
C THR A 174 12.21 -24.38 1.75
N GLU A 175 11.47 -25.48 1.81
CA GLU A 175 11.71 -26.56 2.77
C GLU A 175 11.43 -27.91 2.15
N ALA A 176 12.16 -28.93 2.60
CA ALA A 176 12.01 -30.30 2.16
C ALA A 176 11.30 -31.14 3.23
N ILE A 177 10.29 -31.87 2.82
CA ILE A 177 9.48 -32.76 3.67
C ILE A 177 9.85 -34.19 3.36
N PRO A 178 10.39 -34.95 4.34
CA PRO A 178 10.65 -36.38 4.15
C PRO A 178 9.31 -37.16 4.18
N LEU A 179 9.11 -38.01 3.19
CA LEU A 179 7.93 -38.87 3.03
C LEU A 179 8.33 -40.35 2.84
N PRO A 180 9.18 -40.94 3.71
CA PRO A 180 9.80 -42.23 3.47
C PRO A 180 8.81 -43.41 3.47
N LEU A 181 7.64 -43.27 4.10
CA LEU A 181 6.60 -44.28 4.20
C LEU A 181 5.37 -44.03 3.34
N ALA A 182 5.41 -42.98 2.52
CA ALA A 182 4.29 -42.69 1.66
C ALA A 182 4.21 -43.68 0.48
N LYS A 183 3.03 -44.22 0.25
CA LYS A 183 2.75 -45.12 -0.86
C LYS A 183 2.58 -44.34 -2.17
N ALA A 184 2.84 -44.97 -3.29
CA ALA A 184 2.54 -44.40 -4.60
C ALA A 184 1.06 -43.97 -4.68
N GLY A 185 0.81 -42.76 -5.19
CA GLY A 185 -0.54 -42.21 -5.28
C GLY A 185 -0.58 -40.70 -5.38
N ILE A 186 -1.79 -40.17 -5.33
CA ILE A 186 -2.07 -38.72 -5.38
C ILE A 186 -2.21 -38.18 -3.97
N TYR A 187 -1.56 -37.04 -3.73
CA TYR A 187 -1.56 -36.33 -2.45
C TYR A 187 -1.85 -34.86 -2.65
N VAL A 188 -2.32 -34.21 -1.60
CA VAL A 188 -2.53 -32.75 -1.56
C VAL A 188 -1.74 -32.17 -0.40
N LEU A 189 -0.86 -31.21 -0.68
CA LEU A 189 -0.24 -30.38 0.33
C LEU A 189 -1.09 -29.11 0.51
N GLN A 190 -1.37 -28.78 1.76
CA GLN A 190 -2.03 -27.56 2.17
C GLN A 190 -1.11 -26.71 3.04
N LEU A 191 -1.06 -25.41 2.77
CA LEU A 191 -0.41 -24.39 3.58
C LEU A 191 -1.48 -23.40 4.05
N ASN A 192 -1.78 -23.40 5.35
CA ASN A 192 -2.90 -22.68 5.93
C ASN A 192 -2.46 -21.75 7.05
N SER A 193 -3.07 -20.57 7.13
CA SER A 193 -3.09 -19.68 8.29
C SER A 193 -4.53 -19.18 8.53
N ALA A 194 -4.72 -18.23 9.46
CA ALA A 194 -6.03 -17.60 9.66
C ALA A 194 -6.57 -16.95 8.38
N ASP A 195 -5.68 -16.36 7.56
CA ASP A 195 -6.04 -15.54 6.40
C ASP A 195 -5.59 -16.14 5.06
N LEU A 196 -4.98 -17.33 5.08
CA LEU A 196 -4.42 -17.95 3.88
C LEU A 196 -4.77 -19.43 3.83
N ASN A 197 -5.25 -19.87 2.68
CA ASN A 197 -5.44 -21.29 2.38
C ASN A 197 -4.93 -21.59 0.97
N LEU A 198 -3.77 -22.23 0.86
CA LEU A 198 -3.20 -22.67 -0.40
C LEU A 198 -3.11 -24.19 -0.43
N SER A 199 -3.41 -24.76 -1.59
CA SER A 199 -3.26 -26.20 -1.81
C SER A 199 -2.62 -26.49 -3.15
N ARG A 200 -1.87 -27.60 -3.21
CA ARG A 200 -1.26 -28.14 -4.43
C ARG A 200 -1.29 -29.64 -4.40
N THR A 201 -1.65 -30.22 -5.52
CA THR A 201 -1.63 -31.68 -5.73
C THR A 201 -0.26 -32.11 -6.23
N PHE A 202 0.20 -33.26 -5.79
CA PHE A 202 1.42 -33.93 -6.26
C PHE A 202 1.22 -35.44 -6.31
N VAL A 203 2.13 -36.10 -7.02
CA VAL A 203 2.10 -37.57 -7.22
C VAL A 203 3.36 -38.17 -6.60
N ILE A 204 3.23 -39.28 -5.90
CA ILE A 204 4.34 -40.12 -5.43
C ILE A 204 4.38 -41.38 -6.31
N GLN A 205 5.57 -41.73 -6.81
CA GLN A 205 5.86 -42.91 -7.61
C GLN A 205 6.69 -43.94 -6.85
#